data_9898a0da5dc35a5a8749e1738a26e2aa
#
_entry.id   9898a0da5dc35a5a8749e1738a26e2aa
#
_cell.length_a   1.000
_cell.length_b   1.000
_cell.length_c   1.000
_cell.angle_alpha   90.00
_cell.angle_beta   90.00
_cell.angle_gamma   90.00
#
_symmetry.space_group_name_H-M   'P 1'
#
loop_
_entity.id
_entity.type
_entity.pdbx_description
1 polymer ?
#
loop_
_entity_poly.entity_id
_entity_poly.type
_entity_poly.pdbx_seq_one_letter_code
_entity_poly.pdbx_strand_id
1 'polypeptide(L)'
;GVTLLETLVSFLLVFLLSLLTAVLLWLSPGLSRTLEPYLVVLNSLPKSALAPLLIVWLGANMRTIIVAGISVAVFGSILTLYTGFQQISAEKIKLIYTLGGDRRDVLRKVVLPGSVPIFLNTMKVNIGLCLVGVIIGEFIGSRRGLGYLIIYGSQVFQLDLVLMAIVLLCLMAM
;
A
#
# COMPACT_ATOMS: atom_id res chain seq x y z
N GLY A 1 -1.48 -11.45 -17.05
CA GLY A 1 -0.13 -11.78 -16.57
C GLY A 1 0.62 -10.56 -16.04
N VAL A 2 0.79 -9.50 -16.87
CA VAL A 2 1.61 -8.33 -16.50
C VAL A 2 0.99 -7.58 -15.31
N THR A 3 -0.25 -7.16 -15.41
CA THR A 3 -0.99 -6.46 -14.33
C THR A 3 -0.93 -7.21 -12.99
N LEU A 4 -1.09 -8.54 -13.02
CA LEU A 4 -1.05 -9.36 -11.81
C LEU A 4 0.36 -9.34 -11.18
N LEU A 5 1.40 -9.44 -11.99
CA LEU A 5 2.79 -9.39 -11.52
C LEU A 5 3.11 -8.03 -10.92
N GLU A 6 2.74 -6.94 -11.60
CA GLU A 6 2.92 -5.57 -11.11
C GLU A 6 2.17 -5.32 -9.80
N THR A 7 0.93 -5.83 -9.69
CA THR A 7 0.13 -5.73 -8.45
C THR A 7 0.77 -6.52 -7.31
N LEU A 8 1.22 -7.76 -7.55
CA LEU A 8 1.85 -8.58 -6.52
C LEU A 8 3.17 -7.97 -6.03
N VAL A 9 4.01 -7.48 -6.95
CA VAL A 9 5.27 -6.82 -6.58
C VAL A 9 4.99 -5.55 -5.79
N SER A 10 4.05 -4.71 -6.24
CA SER A 10 3.62 -3.51 -5.52
C SER A 10 3.11 -3.84 -4.12
N PHE A 11 2.26 -4.87 -4.00
CA PHE A 11 1.70 -5.32 -2.74
C PHE A 11 2.79 -5.80 -1.76
N LEU A 12 3.74 -6.63 -2.22
CA LEU A 12 4.85 -7.10 -1.38
C LEU A 12 5.73 -5.94 -0.89
N LEU A 13 6.01 -4.96 -1.76
CA LEU A 13 6.77 -3.78 -1.38
C LEU A 13 6.00 -2.90 -0.40
N VAL A 14 4.71 -2.67 -0.61
CA VAL A 14 3.85 -1.94 0.35
C VAL A 14 3.83 -2.64 1.69
N PHE A 15 3.68 -3.96 1.70
CA PHE A 15 3.70 -4.78 2.91
C PHE A 15 4.99 -4.57 3.71
N LEU A 16 6.14 -4.74 3.07
CA LEU A 16 7.45 -4.62 3.73
C LEU A 16 7.70 -3.18 4.20
N LEU A 17 7.47 -2.19 3.34
CA LEU A 17 7.71 -0.78 3.65
C LEU A 17 6.78 -0.29 4.77
N SER A 18 5.49 -0.62 4.71
CA SER A 18 4.53 -0.15 5.72
C SER A 18 4.79 -0.78 7.09
N LEU A 19 5.09 -2.08 7.13
CA LEU A 19 5.42 -2.76 8.39
C LEU A 19 6.70 -2.21 9.01
N LEU A 20 7.78 -2.10 8.19
CA LEU A 20 9.06 -1.58 8.66
C LEU A 20 8.91 -0.16 9.21
N THR A 21 8.23 0.73 8.45
CA THR A 21 8.04 2.12 8.85
C THR A 21 7.16 2.23 10.10
N ALA A 22 6.05 1.48 10.19
CA ALA A 22 5.20 1.49 11.37
C ALA A 22 5.94 1.02 12.62
N VAL A 23 6.78 -0.01 12.51
CA VAL A 23 7.64 -0.48 13.61
C VAL A 23 8.66 0.59 14.03
N LEU A 24 9.31 1.25 13.07
CA LEU A 24 10.25 2.34 13.37
C LEU A 24 9.58 3.52 14.06
N LEU A 25 8.39 3.92 13.61
CA LEU A 25 7.60 4.97 14.23
C LEU A 25 7.21 4.60 15.67
N TRP A 26 6.81 3.36 15.91
CA TRP A 26 6.47 2.90 17.24
C TRP A 26 7.67 2.85 18.18
N LEU A 27 8.85 2.43 17.68
CA LEU A 27 10.10 2.39 18.45
C LEU A 27 10.66 3.77 18.79
N SER A 28 10.40 4.79 17.97
CA SER A 28 10.96 6.13 18.15
C SER A 28 9.85 7.20 18.22
N PRO A 29 9.46 7.66 19.43
CA PRO A 29 8.44 8.70 19.59
C PRO A 29 8.81 10.05 18.96
N GLY A 30 10.11 10.37 18.90
CA GLY A 30 10.59 11.58 18.23
C GLY A 30 10.35 11.51 16.72
N LEU A 31 10.68 10.37 16.11
CA LEU A 31 10.47 10.14 14.70
C LEU A 31 8.98 10.16 14.34
N SER A 32 8.14 9.54 15.17
CA SER A 32 6.70 9.53 15.02
C SER A 32 6.10 10.93 15.00
N ARG A 33 6.41 11.75 16.01
CA ARG A 33 5.94 13.15 16.09
C ARG A 33 6.31 14.00 14.87
N THR A 34 7.46 13.73 14.28
CA THR A 34 7.94 14.47 13.13
C THR A 34 7.34 13.96 11.82
N LEU A 35 7.29 12.63 11.61
CA LEU A 35 6.88 12.05 10.33
C LEU A 35 5.36 11.88 10.17
N GLU A 36 4.62 11.70 11.26
CA GLU A 36 3.17 11.48 11.20
C GLU A 36 2.42 12.59 10.44
N PRO A 37 2.66 13.90 10.66
CA PRO A 37 2.01 14.96 9.90
C PRO A 37 2.32 14.87 8.40
N TYR A 38 3.56 14.56 8.03
CA TYR A 38 3.96 14.40 6.63
C TYR A 38 3.28 13.19 5.97
N LEU A 39 3.17 12.07 6.68
CA LEU A 39 2.48 10.88 6.18
C LEU A 39 0.99 11.16 5.94
N VAL A 40 0.35 11.94 6.83
CA VAL A 40 -1.06 12.35 6.65
C VAL A 40 -1.21 13.21 5.41
N VAL A 41 -0.34 14.20 5.20
CA VAL A 41 -0.35 15.06 4.01
C VAL A 41 -0.13 14.23 2.75
N LEU A 42 0.88 13.37 2.73
CA LEU A 42 1.18 12.48 1.59
C LEU A 42 0.03 11.51 1.29
N ASN A 43 -0.65 11.02 2.34
CA ASN A 43 -1.83 10.19 2.15
C ASN A 43 -3.03 10.94 1.55
N SER A 44 -3.11 12.24 1.79
CA SER A 44 -4.21 13.10 1.30
C SER A 44 -4.01 13.59 -0.14
N LEU A 45 -2.81 13.40 -0.72
CA LEU A 45 -2.55 13.81 -2.11
C LEU A 45 -3.44 13.03 -3.09
N PRO A 46 -3.92 13.69 -4.17
CA PRO A 46 -4.69 13.01 -5.21
C PRO A 46 -3.78 12.07 -6.00
N LYS A 47 -3.83 10.79 -5.65
CA LYS A 47 -2.90 9.74 -6.12
C LYS A 47 -2.97 9.53 -7.63
N SER A 48 -4.14 9.73 -8.24
CA SER A 48 -4.32 9.71 -9.70
C SER A 48 -3.52 10.81 -10.42
N ALA A 49 -3.31 11.96 -9.77
CA ALA A 49 -2.51 13.05 -10.33
C ALA A 49 -0.99 12.77 -10.24
N LEU A 50 -0.56 11.87 -9.36
CA LEU A 50 0.84 11.50 -9.24
C LEU A 50 1.32 10.60 -10.40
N ALA A 51 0.45 9.79 -11.00
CA ALA A 51 0.83 8.87 -12.06
C ALA A 51 1.45 9.56 -13.29
N PRO A 52 0.86 10.64 -13.87
CA PRO A 52 1.51 11.37 -14.96
C PRO A 52 2.88 11.93 -14.59
N LEU A 53 3.02 12.46 -13.37
CA LEU A 53 4.27 13.01 -12.86
C LEU A 53 5.35 11.95 -12.72
N LEU A 54 5.00 10.78 -12.20
CA LEU A 54 5.90 9.64 -12.10
C LEU A 54 6.39 9.17 -13.47
N ILE A 55 5.52 9.18 -14.49
CA ILE A 55 5.89 8.79 -15.85
C ILE A 55 6.85 9.79 -16.47
N VAL A 56 6.65 11.09 -16.24
CA VAL A 56 7.58 12.14 -16.72
C VAL A 56 8.97 11.98 -16.07
N TRP A 57 9.03 11.63 -14.78
CA TRP A 57 10.31 11.51 -14.07
C TRP A 57 11.02 10.18 -14.27
N LEU A 58 10.29 9.07 -14.28
CA LEU A 58 10.85 7.72 -14.30
C LEU A 58 10.71 7.03 -15.66
N GLY A 59 9.99 7.67 -16.60
CA GLY A 59 9.68 7.09 -17.90
C GLY A 59 8.50 6.11 -17.87
N ALA A 60 7.99 5.78 -19.05
CA ALA A 60 6.88 4.85 -19.24
C ALA A 60 7.40 3.40 -19.24
N ASN A 61 7.55 2.81 -18.08
CA ASN A 61 8.07 1.45 -17.89
C ASN A 61 7.41 0.75 -16.69
N MET A 62 7.60 -0.56 -16.59
CA MET A 62 7.04 -1.40 -15.52
C MET A 62 7.40 -0.90 -14.11
N ARG A 63 8.61 -0.36 -13.90
CA ARG A 63 9.04 0.15 -12.59
C ARG A 63 8.17 1.32 -12.16
N THR A 64 7.85 2.22 -13.08
CA THR A 64 6.99 3.38 -12.83
C THR A 64 5.58 2.96 -12.43
N ILE A 65 5.03 1.92 -13.06
CA ILE A 65 3.71 1.37 -12.74
C ILE A 65 3.70 0.76 -11.33
N ILE A 66 4.75 0.01 -10.97
CA ILE A 66 4.91 -0.52 -9.61
C ILE A 66 4.99 0.61 -8.58
N VAL A 67 5.75 1.67 -8.85
CA VAL A 67 5.83 2.85 -7.96
C VAL A 67 4.48 3.54 -7.84
N ALA A 68 3.70 3.64 -8.92
CA ALA A 68 2.34 4.16 -8.87
C ALA A 68 1.45 3.29 -7.96
N GLY A 69 1.52 1.96 -8.10
CA GLY A 69 0.83 1.02 -7.22
C GLY A 69 1.19 1.20 -5.74
N ILE A 70 2.49 1.35 -5.44
CA ILE A 70 2.98 1.59 -4.07
C ILE A 70 2.45 2.92 -3.53
N SER A 71 2.52 3.99 -4.31
CA SER A 71 2.14 5.35 -3.88
C SER A 71 0.69 5.46 -3.42
N VAL A 72 -0.20 4.62 -3.98
CA VAL A 72 -1.62 4.61 -3.62
C VAL A 72 -1.85 3.99 -2.24
N ALA A 73 -1.11 2.96 -1.87
CA ALA A 73 -1.39 2.14 -0.69
C ALA A 73 -0.47 2.42 0.51
N VAL A 74 0.81 2.79 0.28
CA VAL A 74 1.85 2.77 1.32
C VAL A 74 1.57 3.72 2.49
N PHE A 75 1.18 4.97 2.23
CA PHE A 75 1.00 5.97 3.29
C PHE A 75 -0.19 5.63 4.20
N GLY A 76 -1.32 5.23 3.62
CA GLY A 76 -2.49 4.78 4.38
C GLY A 76 -2.19 3.53 5.20
N SER A 77 -1.41 2.60 4.65
CA SER A 77 -1.00 1.37 5.34
C SER A 77 -0.11 1.65 6.53
N ILE A 78 0.87 2.55 6.38
CA ILE A 78 1.76 2.96 7.49
C ILE A 78 0.93 3.55 8.63
N LEU A 79 0.03 4.50 8.32
CA LEU A 79 -0.82 5.15 9.33
C LEU A 79 -1.74 4.15 10.02
N THR A 80 -2.39 3.25 9.27
CA THR A 80 -3.29 2.24 9.82
C THR A 80 -2.56 1.27 10.75
N LEU A 81 -1.40 0.77 10.34
CA LEU A 81 -0.60 -0.14 11.17
C LEU A 81 -0.06 0.58 12.42
N TYR A 82 0.46 1.80 12.26
CA TYR A 82 0.97 2.58 13.38
C TYR A 82 -0.12 2.90 14.41
N THR A 83 -1.29 3.35 13.96
CA THR A 83 -2.45 3.57 14.84
C THR A 83 -2.88 2.27 15.52
N GLY A 84 -2.88 1.16 14.80
CA GLY A 84 -3.17 -0.15 15.36
C GLY A 84 -2.18 -0.56 16.47
N PHE A 85 -0.89 -0.26 16.31
CA PHE A 85 0.10 -0.50 17.36
C PHE A 85 -0.14 0.36 18.60
N GLN A 86 -0.66 1.58 18.45
CA GLN A 86 -1.01 2.45 19.58
C GLN A 86 -2.26 2.00 20.33
N GLN A 87 -3.17 1.27 19.68
CA GLN A 87 -4.41 0.77 20.31
C GLN A 87 -4.21 -0.45 21.22
N ILE A 88 -2.98 -0.99 21.28
CA ILE A 88 -2.66 -2.11 22.17
C ILE A 88 -2.80 -1.69 23.62
N SER A 89 -3.44 -2.54 24.44
CA SER A 89 -3.72 -2.29 25.86
C SER A 89 -2.47 -1.87 26.64
N ALA A 90 -2.56 -0.69 27.27
CA ALA A 90 -1.49 -0.16 28.12
C ALA A 90 -1.13 -1.09 29.30
N GLU A 91 -2.11 -1.87 29.79
CA GLU A 91 -1.90 -2.84 30.87
C GLU A 91 -0.95 -3.96 30.45
N LYS A 92 -1.12 -4.50 29.23
CA LYS A 92 -0.22 -5.54 28.67
C LYS A 92 1.19 -4.99 28.48
N ILE A 93 1.32 -3.75 28.06
CA ILE A 93 2.61 -3.07 27.90
C ILE A 93 3.29 -2.90 29.26
N LYS A 94 2.56 -2.42 30.27
CA LYS A 94 3.07 -2.26 31.63
C LYS A 94 3.52 -3.59 32.23
N LEU A 95 2.79 -4.67 32.00
CA LEU A 95 3.15 -6.00 32.50
C LEU A 95 4.54 -6.42 32.03
N ILE A 96 4.89 -6.20 30.77
CA ILE A 96 6.23 -6.55 30.26
C ILE A 96 7.32 -5.71 30.95
N TYR A 97 7.07 -4.42 31.17
CA TYR A 97 8.03 -3.55 31.87
C TYR A 97 8.21 -3.97 33.34
N THR A 98 7.15 -4.38 34.05
CA THR A 98 7.25 -4.89 35.43
C THR A 98 8.01 -6.21 35.54
N LEU A 99 8.03 -7.00 34.45
CA LEU A 99 8.81 -8.24 34.34
C LEU A 99 10.26 -7.99 33.89
N GLY A 100 10.71 -6.72 33.82
CA GLY A 100 12.07 -6.35 33.43
C GLY A 100 12.34 -6.31 31.93
N GLY A 101 11.29 -6.42 31.10
CA GLY A 101 11.40 -6.35 29.64
C GLY A 101 11.65 -4.91 29.15
N ASP A 102 12.33 -4.79 28.03
CA ASP A 102 12.60 -3.52 27.35
C ASP A 102 11.52 -3.20 26.27
N ARG A 103 11.67 -2.06 25.59
CA ARG A 103 10.75 -1.62 24.54
C ARG A 103 10.68 -2.59 23.34
N ARG A 104 11.79 -3.28 23.05
CA ARG A 104 11.84 -4.29 21.98
C ARG A 104 11.08 -5.56 22.39
N ASP A 105 11.16 -5.93 23.66
CA ASP A 105 10.38 -7.05 24.21
C ASP A 105 8.88 -6.77 24.12
N VAL A 106 8.46 -5.55 24.49
CA VAL A 106 7.06 -5.11 24.34
C VAL A 106 6.61 -5.21 22.89
N LEU A 107 7.42 -4.70 21.94
CA LEU A 107 7.10 -4.79 20.51
C LEU A 107 6.90 -6.25 20.07
N ARG A 108 7.86 -7.11 20.39
CA ARG A 108 7.91 -8.49 19.89
C ARG A 108 6.89 -9.41 20.53
N LYS A 109 6.64 -9.25 21.83
CA LYS A 109 5.80 -10.16 22.63
C LYS A 109 4.35 -9.70 22.74
N VAL A 110 4.07 -8.40 22.59
CA VAL A 110 2.74 -7.81 22.82
C VAL A 110 2.22 -7.09 21.59
N VAL A 111 2.96 -6.11 21.06
CA VAL A 111 2.47 -5.24 19.99
C VAL A 111 2.29 -6.00 18.68
N LEU A 112 3.32 -6.66 18.19
CA LEU A 112 3.24 -7.40 16.93
C LEU A 112 2.20 -8.51 16.96
N PRO A 113 2.18 -9.41 17.97
CA PRO A 113 1.15 -10.45 18.04
C PRO A 113 -0.26 -9.89 18.23
N GLY A 114 -0.40 -8.84 19.05
CA GLY A 114 -1.70 -8.20 19.29
C GLY A 114 -2.26 -7.45 18.09
N SER A 115 -1.40 -7.06 17.15
CA SER A 115 -1.78 -6.31 15.95
C SER A 115 -2.06 -7.21 14.74
N VAL A 116 -1.94 -8.53 14.84
CA VAL A 116 -2.18 -9.45 13.73
C VAL A 116 -3.54 -9.26 13.05
N PRO A 117 -4.67 -9.07 13.77
CA PRO A 117 -5.96 -8.85 13.12
C PRO A 117 -5.99 -7.57 12.27
N ILE A 118 -5.44 -6.46 12.78
CA ILE A 118 -5.35 -5.18 12.07
C ILE A 118 -4.44 -5.34 10.85
N PHE A 119 -3.33 -6.02 11.03
CA PHE A 119 -2.38 -6.31 9.96
C PHE A 119 -3.03 -7.10 8.82
N LEU A 120 -3.72 -8.19 9.09
CA LEU A 120 -4.41 -9.00 8.08
C LEU A 120 -5.50 -8.19 7.36
N ASN A 121 -6.26 -7.37 8.10
CA ASN A 121 -7.27 -6.51 7.49
C ASN A 121 -6.65 -5.46 6.57
N THR A 122 -5.55 -4.82 7.01
CA THR A 122 -4.81 -3.85 6.18
C THR A 122 -4.28 -4.49 4.90
N MET A 123 -3.79 -5.73 4.98
CA MET A 123 -3.30 -6.46 3.80
C MET A 123 -4.40 -6.75 2.80
N LYS A 124 -5.59 -7.16 3.25
CA LYS A 124 -6.75 -7.36 2.36
C LYS A 124 -7.12 -6.09 1.60
N VAL A 125 -7.13 -4.95 2.26
CA VAL A 125 -7.42 -3.65 1.63
C VAL A 125 -6.31 -3.26 0.65
N ASN A 126 -5.05 -3.52 1.00
CA ASN A 126 -3.90 -3.14 0.19
C ASN A 126 -3.82 -3.85 -1.15
N ILE A 127 -4.28 -5.09 -1.26
CA ILE A 127 -4.35 -5.80 -2.55
C ILE A 127 -5.19 -4.98 -3.54
N GLY A 128 -6.39 -4.55 -3.12
CA GLY A 128 -7.26 -3.72 -3.95
C GLY A 128 -6.65 -2.35 -4.28
N LEU A 129 -6.04 -1.68 -3.29
CA LEU A 129 -5.40 -0.37 -3.51
C LEU A 129 -4.20 -0.46 -4.45
N CYS A 130 -3.36 -1.49 -4.34
CA CYS A 130 -2.25 -1.72 -5.26
C CYS A 130 -2.75 -1.99 -6.68
N LEU A 131 -3.81 -2.80 -6.83
CA LEU A 131 -4.43 -3.06 -8.13
C LEU A 131 -4.93 -1.75 -8.77
N VAL A 132 -5.65 -0.91 -8.03
CA VAL A 132 -6.10 0.41 -8.50
C VAL A 132 -4.92 1.28 -8.93
N GLY A 133 -3.86 1.34 -8.13
CA GLY A 133 -2.68 2.14 -8.45
C GLY A 133 -1.94 1.64 -9.70
N VAL A 134 -1.84 0.33 -9.88
CA VAL A 134 -1.25 -0.30 -11.08
C VAL A 134 -2.10 0.01 -12.31
N ILE A 135 -3.44 -0.11 -12.24
CA ILE A 135 -4.34 0.21 -13.34
C ILE A 135 -4.18 1.67 -13.78
N ILE A 136 -4.13 2.61 -12.82
CA ILE A 136 -3.89 4.03 -13.12
C ILE A 136 -2.54 4.22 -13.81
N GLY A 137 -1.51 3.54 -13.35
CA GLY A 137 -0.18 3.54 -13.98
C GLY A 137 -0.20 2.96 -15.40
N GLU A 138 -0.90 1.84 -15.61
CA GLU A 138 -1.04 1.21 -16.93
C GLU A 138 -1.85 2.07 -17.92
N PHE A 139 -2.85 2.84 -17.44
CA PHE A 139 -3.63 3.74 -18.29
C PHE A 139 -2.76 4.77 -19.00
N ILE A 140 -1.73 5.26 -18.35
CA ILE A 140 -0.96 6.41 -18.83
C ILE A 140 0.40 5.97 -19.38
N GLY A 141 1.03 4.95 -18.75
CA GLY A 141 2.43 4.62 -18.99
C GLY A 141 2.71 3.25 -19.60
N SER A 142 1.69 2.43 -19.86
CA SER A 142 1.92 1.08 -20.38
C SER A 142 1.47 0.89 -21.82
N ARG A 143 2.11 -0.10 -22.47
CA ARG A 143 1.63 -0.68 -23.74
C ARG A 143 1.18 -2.13 -23.55
N ARG A 144 1.05 -2.59 -22.30
CA ARG A 144 0.67 -3.96 -21.92
C ARG A 144 -0.11 -3.91 -20.63
N GLY A 145 -0.91 -4.94 -20.37
CA GLY A 145 -1.71 -5.04 -19.15
C GLY A 145 -3.19 -4.82 -19.38
N LEU A 146 -4.00 -5.08 -18.34
CA LEU A 146 -5.46 -4.95 -18.42
C LEU A 146 -5.89 -3.47 -18.44
N GLY A 147 -5.18 -2.60 -17.72
CA GLY A 147 -5.44 -1.17 -17.75
C GLY A 147 -5.18 -0.58 -19.14
N TYR A 148 -4.09 -0.97 -19.79
CA TYR A 148 -3.85 -0.59 -21.18
C TYR A 148 -4.97 -1.07 -22.12
N LEU A 149 -5.45 -2.30 -21.96
CA LEU A 149 -6.53 -2.83 -22.80
C LEU A 149 -7.82 -2.04 -22.64
N ILE A 150 -8.14 -1.55 -21.44
CA ILE A 150 -9.31 -0.71 -21.17
C ILE A 150 -9.18 0.62 -21.92
N ILE A 151 -8.05 1.31 -21.79
CA ILE A 151 -7.83 2.60 -22.48
C ILE A 151 -7.84 2.41 -23.99
N TYR A 152 -7.13 1.41 -24.51
CA TYR A 152 -7.09 1.12 -25.93
C TYR A 152 -8.49 0.79 -26.48
N GLY A 153 -9.22 -0.13 -25.83
CA GLY A 153 -10.56 -0.49 -26.22
C GLY A 153 -11.53 0.70 -26.21
N SER A 154 -11.39 1.60 -25.24
CA SER A 154 -12.17 2.85 -25.17
C SER A 154 -11.87 3.79 -26.34
N GLN A 155 -10.60 3.92 -26.74
CA GLN A 155 -10.16 4.81 -27.83
C GLN A 155 -10.60 4.29 -29.22
N VAL A 156 -10.65 2.98 -29.40
CA VAL A 156 -11.07 2.36 -30.66
C VAL A 156 -12.55 1.92 -30.67
N PHE A 157 -13.33 2.31 -29.64
CA PHE A 157 -14.76 1.98 -29.48
C PHE A 157 -15.05 0.47 -29.45
N GLN A 158 -14.11 -0.36 -28.99
CA GLN A 158 -14.27 -1.80 -28.80
C GLN A 158 -14.78 -2.10 -27.39
N LEU A 159 -16.08 -1.93 -27.15
CA LEU A 159 -16.71 -2.13 -25.84
C LEU A 159 -16.55 -3.57 -25.31
N ASP A 160 -16.55 -4.56 -26.18
CA ASP A 160 -16.36 -5.96 -25.80
C ASP A 160 -15.00 -6.18 -25.13
N LEU A 161 -13.94 -5.55 -25.64
CA LEU A 161 -12.60 -5.64 -25.09
C LEU A 161 -12.50 -4.95 -23.74
N VAL A 162 -13.18 -3.81 -23.58
CA VAL A 162 -13.25 -3.07 -22.30
C VAL A 162 -13.97 -3.90 -21.25
N LEU A 163 -15.14 -4.45 -21.58
CA LEU A 163 -15.93 -5.27 -20.67
C LEU A 163 -15.17 -6.54 -20.24
N MET A 164 -14.54 -7.21 -21.21
CA MET A 164 -13.70 -8.38 -20.91
C MET A 164 -12.56 -8.04 -19.92
N ALA A 165 -11.87 -6.92 -20.16
CA ALA A 165 -10.77 -6.51 -19.28
C ALA A 165 -11.27 -6.16 -17.87
N ILE A 166 -12.43 -5.51 -17.73
CA ILE A 166 -13.04 -5.20 -16.43
C ILE A 166 -13.44 -6.48 -15.70
N VAL A 167 -14.06 -7.45 -16.38
CA VAL A 167 -14.42 -8.75 -15.77
C VAL A 167 -13.19 -9.48 -15.28
N LEU A 168 -12.09 -9.49 -16.05
CA LEU A 168 -10.83 -10.09 -15.63
C LEU A 168 -10.22 -9.36 -14.40
N LEU A 169 -10.34 -8.04 -14.32
CA LEU A 169 -9.91 -7.28 -13.14
C LEU A 169 -10.74 -7.61 -11.91
N CYS A 170 -12.05 -7.75 -12.06
CA CYS A 170 -12.93 -8.17 -10.97
C CYS A 170 -12.56 -9.57 -10.44
N LEU A 171 -12.27 -10.50 -11.34
CA LEU A 171 -11.82 -11.85 -10.96
C LEU A 171 -10.45 -11.83 -10.26
N MET A 172 -9.55 -10.93 -10.64
CA MET A 172 -8.25 -10.78 -9.98
C MET A 172 -8.35 -10.13 -8.60
N ALA A 173 -9.38 -9.33 -8.35
CA ALA A 173 -9.60 -8.64 -7.08
C ALA A 173 -10.30 -9.53 -6.02
N MET A 174 -10.88 -10.66 -6.42
CA MET A 174 -11.52 -11.65 -5.53
C MET A 174 -10.50 -12.57 -4.86
#